data_70f6cd4bb58cf81ce36fd5483b61f671
#
_entry.id   70f6cd4bb58cf81ce36fd5483b61f671
#
_cell.length_a   1.000
_cell.length_b   1.000
_cell.length_c   1.000
_cell.angle_alpha   90.00
_cell.angle_beta   90.00
_cell.angle_gamma   90.00
#
_symmetry.space_group_name_H-M   'P 1'
#
loop_
_entity.id
_entity.type
_entity.pdbx_description
1 polymer ?
#
loop_
_entity_poly.entity_id
_entity_poly.type
_entity_poly.pdbx_seq_one_letter_code
_entity_poly.pdbx_strand_id
1 'polypeptide(L)'
;MIDQIIHVNIRVPAAQLSACRDFYCEFLELVVGPRPPFTSMGLWLYAGRLPVVHLVAEEALAAKTPSIGHAALDHVAFRCRGLRATLERLQARNIGYRISTVPTLDVIQVSFADPVGVGIELSFEDVGEVEAFRAAPLS
;
A
#
# COMPACT_ATOMS: atom_id res chain seq x y z
N MET A 1 7.98 -8.66 12.94
CA MET A 1 8.91 -9.08 11.87
C MET A 1 8.15 -9.18 10.56
N ILE A 2 8.79 -8.86 9.43
CA ILE A 2 8.19 -8.96 8.10
C ILE A 2 8.07 -10.43 7.71
N ASP A 3 6.88 -10.83 7.21
CA ASP A 3 6.63 -12.18 6.73
C ASP A 3 6.77 -12.27 5.20
N GLN A 4 6.21 -11.31 4.46
CA GLN A 4 6.24 -11.30 2.99
C GLN A 4 5.92 -9.93 2.41
N ILE A 5 6.29 -9.72 1.15
CA ILE A 5 5.75 -8.64 0.31
C ILE A 5 4.33 -9.04 -0.09
N ILE A 6 3.37 -8.13 0.03
CA ILE A 6 1.97 -8.40 -0.33
C ILE A 6 1.52 -7.68 -1.60
N HIS A 7 1.99 -6.48 -1.87
CA HIS A 7 1.69 -5.78 -3.12
C HIS A 7 2.71 -4.68 -3.43
N VAL A 8 2.66 -4.20 -4.65
CA VAL A 8 3.23 -2.92 -5.07
C VAL A 8 2.09 -1.96 -5.41
N ASN A 9 2.24 -0.70 -5.05
CA ASN A 9 1.31 0.36 -5.41
C ASN A 9 1.94 1.25 -6.49
N ILE A 10 1.20 1.45 -7.57
CA ILE A 10 1.64 2.23 -8.72
C ILE A 10 0.67 3.39 -8.92
N ARG A 11 1.18 4.61 -8.87
CA ARG A 11 0.43 5.80 -9.24
C ARG A 11 0.47 5.97 -10.75
N VAL A 12 -0.67 6.18 -11.34
CA VAL A 12 -0.81 6.36 -12.78
C VAL A 12 -1.62 7.62 -13.09
N PRO A 13 -1.33 8.33 -14.17
CA PRO A 13 -2.23 9.38 -14.65
C PRO A 13 -3.64 8.78 -14.86
N ALA A 14 -4.69 9.50 -14.46
CA ALA A 14 -6.07 9.00 -14.57
C ALA A 14 -6.41 8.57 -16.00
N ALA A 15 -5.94 9.31 -17.00
CA ALA A 15 -6.14 8.97 -18.41
C ALA A 15 -5.44 7.69 -18.87
N GLN A 16 -4.46 7.19 -18.12
CA GLN A 16 -3.70 5.97 -18.44
C GLN A 16 -4.12 4.76 -17.59
N LEU A 17 -5.04 4.92 -16.67
CA LEU A 17 -5.46 3.83 -15.77
C LEU A 17 -5.94 2.59 -16.53
N SER A 18 -6.75 2.78 -17.58
CA SER A 18 -7.25 1.66 -18.41
C SER A 18 -6.11 1.00 -19.19
N ALA A 19 -5.21 1.76 -19.78
CA ALA A 19 -4.07 1.21 -20.53
C ALA A 19 -3.13 0.41 -19.61
N CYS A 20 -2.87 0.90 -18.40
CA CYS A 20 -2.09 0.16 -17.40
C CYS A 20 -2.79 -1.12 -16.98
N ARG A 21 -4.11 -1.07 -16.70
CA ARG A 21 -4.90 -2.26 -16.40
C ARG A 21 -4.76 -3.31 -17.52
N ASP A 22 -4.99 -2.91 -18.77
CA ASP A 22 -4.98 -3.80 -19.91
C ASP A 22 -3.59 -4.44 -20.08
N PHE A 23 -2.52 -3.66 -19.93
CA PHE A 23 -1.15 -4.19 -19.95
C PHE A 23 -0.94 -5.29 -18.90
N TYR A 24 -1.26 -5.03 -17.64
CA TYR A 24 -1.07 -6.02 -16.58
C TYR A 24 -1.98 -7.25 -16.73
N CYS A 25 -3.19 -7.08 -17.24
CA CYS A 25 -4.12 -8.18 -17.46
C CYS A 25 -3.70 -9.04 -18.68
N GLU A 26 -3.28 -8.43 -19.78
CA GLU A 26 -2.95 -9.15 -21.01
C GLU A 26 -1.57 -9.81 -20.97
N PHE A 27 -0.54 -9.10 -20.45
CA PHE A 27 0.84 -9.60 -20.46
C PHE A 27 1.23 -10.37 -19.21
N LEU A 28 0.64 -10.05 -18.05
CA LEU A 28 0.95 -10.73 -16.79
C LEU A 28 -0.20 -11.59 -16.27
N GLU A 29 -1.27 -11.71 -17.05
CA GLU A 29 -2.45 -12.54 -16.75
C GLU A 29 -3.09 -12.20 -15.38
N LEU A 30 -2.93 -10.94 -14.92
CA LEU A 30 -3.59 -10.49 -13.71
C LEU A 30 -5.07 -10.24 -13.96
N VAL A 31 -5.88 -10.39 -12.93
CA VAL A 31 -7.33 -10.22 -13.02
C VAL A 31 -7.77 -9.05 -12.14
N VAL A 32 -8.60 -8.17 -12.68
CA VAL A 32 -9.25 -7.13 -11.87
C VAL A 32 -10.17 -7.79 -10.85
N GLY A 33 -10.02 -7.43 -9.59
CA GLY A 33 -10.78 -8.04 -8.51
C GLY A 33 -11.28 -7.02 -7.47
N PRO A 34 -11.89 -7.53 -6.39
CA PRO A 34 -12.45 -6.70 -5.33
C PRO A 34 -11.45 -5.69 -4.78
N ARG A 35 -11.94 -4.49 -4.51
CA ARG A 35 -11.19 -3.40 -3.88
C ARG A 35 -12.06 -2.77 -2.79
N PRO A 36 -11.52 -2.53 -1.57
CA PRO A 36 -12.24 -1.79 -0.54
C PRO A 36 -12.70 -0.41 -1.05
N PRO A 37 -13.78 0.16 -0.47
CA PRO A 37 -14.40 1.40 -0.95
C PRO A 37 -13.57 2.64 -0.56
N PHE A 38 -12.34 2.74 -1.07
CA PHE A 38 -11.54 3.95 -0.96
C PHE A 38 -12.16 5.09 -1.78
N THR A 39 -11.94 6.31 -1.36
CA THR A 39 -12.38 7.51 -2.08
C THR A 39 -11.57 7.78 -3.35
N SER A 40 -10.32 7.31 -3.42
CA SER A 40 -9.47 7.43 -4.60
C SER A 40 -9.91 6.50 -5.73
N MET A 41 -9.81 6.97 -6.98
CA MET A 41 -9.99 6.11 -8.15
C MET A 41 -8.83 5.15 -8.27
N GLY A 42 -9.07 3.87 -8.56
CA GLY A 42 -8.02 2.87 -8.73
C GLY A 42 -8.57 1.46 -8.90
N LEU A 43 -7.67 0.53 -9.16
CA LEU A 43 -7.96 -0.87 -9.41
C LEU A 43 -6.98 -1.76 -8.63
N TRP A 44 -7.47 -2.89 -8.16
CA TRP A 44 -6.63 -3.95 -7.61
C TRP A 44 -6.56 -5.11 -8.60
N LEU A 45 -5.34 -5.53 -8.91
CA LEU A 45 -5.06 -6.61 -9.85
C LEU A 45 -4.51 -7.82 -9.09
N TYR A 46 -5.08 -8.95 -9.37
CA TYR A 46 -4.91 -10.20 -8.62
C TYR A 46 -4.11 -11.23 -9.39
N ALA A 47 -3.15 -11.86 -8.69
CA ALA A 47 -2.58 -13.15 -9.07
C ALA A 47 -3.24 -14.23 -8.21
N GLY A 48 -4.15 -15.00 -8.78
CA GLY A 48 -4.98 -15.93 -8.02
C GLY A 48 -5.85 -15.21 -6.99
N ARG A 49 -5.56 -15.38 -5.69
CA ARG A 49 -6.29 -14.74 -4.60
C ARG A 49 -5.60 -13.50 -4.01
N LEU A 50 -4.41 -13.16 -4.48
CA LEU A 50 -3.59 -12.10 -3.91
C LEU A 50 -3.67 -10.82 -4.75
N PRO A 51 -4.09 -9.68 -4.18
CA PRO A 51 -4.08 -8.39 -4.87
C PRO A 51 -2.65 -7.84 -4.90
N VAL A 52 -1.87 -8.26 -5.89
CA VAL A 52 -0.42 -8.02 -5.95
C VAL A 52 -0.02 -6.67 -6.55
N VAL A 53 -0.90 -6.07 -7.38
CA VAL A 53 -0.67 -4.74 -7.95
C VAL A 53 -1.88 -3.86 -7.67
N HIS A 54 -1.65 -2.71 -7.04
CA HIS A 54 -2.64 -1.67 -6.84
C HIS A 54 -2.33 -0.52 -7.80
N LEU A 55 -3.26 -0.20 -8.69
CA LEU A 55 -3.20 0.98 -9.54
C LEU A 55 -4.03 2.07 -8.91
N VAL A 56 -3.44 3.23 -8.66
CA VAL A 56 -4.14 4.40 -8.12
C VAL A 56 -4.04 5.54 -9.11
N ALA A 57 -5.18 6.08 -9.52
CA ALA A 57 -5.23 7.21 -10.42
C ALA A 57 -4.88 8.50 -9.68
N GLU A 58 -3.98 9.29 -10.26
CA GLU A 58 -3.59 10.60 -9.75
C GLU A 58 -3.63 11.65 -10.86
N GLU A 59 -4.51 12.63 -10.71
CA GLU A 59 -4.67 13.70 -11.72
C GLU A 59 -3.43 14.60 -11.81
N ALA A 60 -2.75 14.83 -10.69
CA ALA A 60 -1.54 15.67 -10.64
C ALA A 60 -0.36 15.10 -11.45
N LEU A 61 -0.37 13.81 -11.77
CA LEU A 61 0.66 13.17 -12.61
C LEU A 61 0.48 13.49 -14.10
N ALA A 62 -0.68 13.95 -14.53
CA ALA A 62 -0.96 14.26 -15.94
C ALA A 62 -0.05 15.38 -16.52
N ALA A 63 0.55 16.20 -15.67
CA ALA A 63 1.41 17.31 -16.06
C ALA A 63 2.91 16.97 -16.13
N LYS A 64 3.32 15.76 -15.73
CA LYS A 64 4.73 15.36 -15.72
C LYS A 64 4.98 14.30 -16.78
N THR A 65 5.90 14.59 -17.70
CA THR A 65 6.44 13.59 -18.64
C THR A 65 6.96 12.40 -17.83
N PRO A 66 6.61 11.14 -18.18
CA PRO A 66 7.10 9.98 -17.48
C PRO A 66 8.64 9.92 -17.60
N SER A 67 9.34 10.35 -16.57
CA SER A 67 10.75 10.05 -16.45
C SER A 67 10.86 8.70 -15.76
N ILE A 68 11.57 7.78 -16.39
CA ILE A 68 11.94 6.50 -15.77
C ILE A 68 12.61 6.81 -14.42
N GLY A 69 11.97 6.41 -13.33
CA GLY A 69 12.67 6.31 -12.07
C GLY A 69 12.04 6.78 -10.79
N HIS A 70 11.03 7.65 -10.71
CA HIS A 70 10.58 8.13 -9.39
C HIS A 70 9.09 8.43 -9.21
N ALA A 71 8.29 8.47 -10.27
CA ALA A 71 6.91 8.96 -10.14
C ALA A 71 5.85 7.84 -10.00
N ALA A 72 6.13 6.64 -10.48
CA ALA A 72 5.12 5.58 -10.58
C ALA A 72 5.05 4.69 -9.32
N LEU A 73 6.19 4.26 -8.78
CA LEU A 73 6.21 3.45 -7.56
C LEU A 73 5.88 4.33 -6.35
N ASP A 74 4.74 4.08 -5.73
CA ASP A 74 4.32 4.79 -4.53
C ASP A 74 4.89 4.13 -3.28
N HIS A 75 4.61 2.85 -3.11
CA HIS A 75 5.13 2.10 -1.96
C HIS A 75 5.25 0.60 -2.24
N VAL A 76 6.01 -0.07 -1.39
CA VAL A 76 6.04 -1.53 -1.26
C VAL A 76 5.39 -1.90 0.06
N ALA A 77 4.43 -2.83 0.02
CA ALA A 77 3.70 -3.28 1.19
C ALA A 77 4.18 -4.66 1.67
N PHE A 78 4.35 -4.76 2.98
CA PHE A 78 4.76 -5.98 3.66
C PHE A 78 3.71 -6.41 4.69
N ARG A 79 3.45 -7.71 4.78
CA ARG A 79 2.73 -8.27 5.93
C ARG A 79 3.68 -8.40 7.10
N CYS A 80 3.23 -7.98 8.27
CA CYS A 80 4.05 -7.92 9.48
C CYS A 80 3.33 -8.44 10.71
N ARG A 81 4.11 -8.73 11.74
CA ARG A 81 3.68 -8.98 13.11
C ARG A 81 4.47 -8.11 14.07
N GLY A 82 3.90 -7.83 15.25
CA GLY A 82 4.55 -7.02 16.27
C GLY A 82 4.29 -5.52 16.07
N LEU A 83 3.01 -5.13 15.89
CA LEU A 83 2.61 -3.73 15.66
C LEU A 83 3.18 -2.79 16.71
N ARG A 84 2.97 -3.06 18.02
CA ARG A 84 3.45 -2.21 19.11
C ARG A 84 4.98 -2.06 19.08
N ALA A 85 5.69 -3.18 19.00
CA ALA A 85 7.16 -3.16 18.94
C ALA A 85 7.70 -2.44 17.69
N THR A 86 6.97 -2.48 16.58
CA THR A 86 7.31 -1.73 15.37
C THR A 86 7.17 -0.23 15.58
N LEU A 87 6.06 0.22 16.17
CA LEU A 87 5.84 1.63 16.48
C LEU A 87 6.88 2.18 17.47
N GLU A 88 7.17 1.44 18.52
CA GLU A 88 8.24 1.78 19.49
C GLU A 88 9.61 1.94 18.81
N ARG A 89 9.96 1.06 17.86
CA ARG A 89 11.21 1.18 17.08
C ARG A 89 11.25 2.40 16.18
N LEU A 90 10.12 2.74 15.54
CA LEU A 90 10.03 3.95 14.71
C LEU A 90 10.18 5.20 15.55
N GLN A 91 9.50 5.27 16.70
CA GLN A 91 9.62 6.36 17.65
C GLN A 91 11.05 6.52 18.21
N ALA A 92 11.67 5.42 18.65
CA ALA A 92 13.03 5.42 19.18
C ALA A 92 14.08 5.90 18.17
N ARG A 93 13.79 5.81 16.87
CA ARG A 93 14.67 6.27 15.77
C ARG A 93 14.24 7.62 15.18
N ASN A 94 13.24 8.26 15.75
CA ASN A 94 12.65 9.50 15.24
C ASN A 94 12.23 9.40 13.76
N ILE A 95 11.74 8.23 13.32
CA ILE A 95 11.20 8.04 11.99
C ILE A 95 9.73 8.47 12.03
N GLY A 96 9.36 9.48 11.22
CA GLY A 96 7.97 9.89 11.07
C GLY A 96 7.15 8.80 10.37
N TYR A 97 5.96 8.51 10.88
CA TYR A 97 5.07 7.51 10.30
C TYR A 97 3.61 7.96 10.37
N ARG A 98 2.76 7.30 9.62
CA ARG A 98 1.30 7.45 9.65
C ARG A 98 0.66 6.10 9.92
N ILE A 99 -0.38 6.09 10.75
CA ILE A 99 -1.24 4.93 10.98
C ILE A 99 -2.55 5.13 10.24
N SER A 100 -3.01 4.11 9.56
CA SER A 100 -4.31 4.08 8.87
C SER A 100 -4.97 2.71 8.99
N THR A 101 -6.26 2.66 8.67
CA THR A 101 -7.03 1.42 8.61
C THR A 101 -7.55 1.22 7.19
N VAL A 102 -7.70 -0.03 6.77
CA VAL A 102 -8.32 -0.35 5.49
C VAL A 102 -9.83 -0.41 5.68
N PRO A 103 -10.63 0.33 4.88
CA PRO A 103 -12.08 0.29 4.99
C PRO A 103 -12.62 -1.15 4.91
N THR A 104 -13.53 -1.51 5.82
CA THR A 104 -14.18 -2.83 5.89
C THR A 104 -13.30 -4.01 6.26
N LEU A 105 -12.01 -3.80 6.54
CA LEU A 105 -11.08 -4.84 6.97
C LEU A 105 -10.51 -4.54 8.37
N ASP A 106 -10.22 -5.61 9.11
CA ASP A 106 -9.53 -5.50 10.40
C ASP A 106 -8.01 -5.50 10.18
N VAL A 107 -7.53 -4.43 9.53
CA VAL A 107 -6.12 -4.24 9.19
C VAL A 107 -5.66 -2.88 9.67
N ILE A 108 -4.53 -2.84 10.35
CA ILE A 108 -3.81 -1.62 10.66
C ILE A 108 -2.60 -1.52 9.74
N GLN A 109 -2.47 -0.36 9.08
CA GLN A 109 -1.34 -0.05 8.22
C GLN A 109 -0.48 1.03 8.86
N VAL A 110 0.82 0.83 8.83
CA VAL A 110 1.83 1.81 9.25
C VAL A 110 2.66 2.18 8.04
N SER A 111 2.61 3.45 7.63
CA SER A 111 3.32 3.95 6.45
C SER A 111 4.41 4.93 6.85
N PHE A 112 5.56 4.79 6.26
CA PHE A 112 6.72 5.70 6.40
C PHE A 112 7.56 5.65 5.12
N ALA A 113 8.59 6.49 5.02
CA ALA A 113 9.49 6.48 3.86
C ALA A 113 10.85 5.90 4.25
N ASP A 114 11.50 5.27 3.27
CA ASP A 114 12.91 4.93 3.37
C ASP A 114 13.80 6.19 3.22
N PRO A 115 15.12 6.10 3.41
CA PRO A 115 16.01 7.26 3.33
C PRO A 115 16.08 7.96 1.97
N VAL A 116 15.60 7.31 0.89
CA VAL A 116 15.56 7.88 -0.47
C VAL A 116 14.15 8.22 -0.93
N GLY A 117 13.14 8.08 -0.04
CA GLY A 117 11.77 8.53 -0.28
C GLY A 117 10.83 7.48 -0.86
N VAL A 118 11.23 6.21 -0.98
CA VAL A 118 10.29 5.14 -1.34
C VAL A 118 9.35 4.85 -0.17
N GLY A 119 8.07 4.81 -0.43
CA GLY A 119 7.06 4.45 0.58
C GLY A 119 7.21 3.00 1.05
N ILE A 120 7.13 2.81 2.34
CA ILE A 120 7.04 1.50 2.99
C ILE A 120 5.70 1.43 3.70
N GLU A 121 4.94 0.38 3.42
CA GLU A 121 3.70 0.08 4.13
C GLU A 121 3.86 -1.23 4.88
N LEU A 122 3.58 -1.22 6.17
CA LEU A 122 3.52 -2.41 7.02
C LEU A 122 2.07 -2.70 7.37
N SER A 123 1.55 -3.85 6.94
CA SER A 123 0.18 -4.30 7.20
C SER A 123 0.15 -5.32 8.32
N PHE A 124 -0.64 -5.05 9.35
CA PHE A 124 -0.85 -5.89 10.53
C PHE A 124 -2.28 -6.40 10.49
N GLU A 125 -2.44 -7.72 10.31
CA GLU A 125 -3.71 -8.42 10.10
C GLU A 125 -4.05 -9.38 11.25
N ASP A 126 -3.17 -9.48 12.25
CA ASP A 126 -3.44 -10.32 13.44
C ASP A 126 -4.52 -9.67 14.30
N VAL A 127 -5.63 -10.38 14.47
CA VAL A 127 -6.82 -9.86 15.17
C VAL A 127 -6.48 -9.42 16.59
N GLY A 128 -5.68 -10.21 17.32
CA GLY A 128 -5.31 -9.89 18.69
C GLY A 128 -4.44 -8.63 18.79
N GLU A 129 -3.50 -8.42 17.84
CA GLU A 129 -2.69 -7.21 17.78
C GLU A 129 -3.53 -5.98 17.43
N VAL A 130 -4.46 -6.12 16.49
CA VAL A 130 -5.35 -5.03 16.04
C VAL A 130 -6.29 -4.61 17.18
N GLU A 131 -6.92 -5.56 17.87
CA GLU A 131 -7.79 -5.29 19.01
C GLU A 131 -7.02 -4.66 20.18
N ALA A 132 -5.87 -5.19 20.53
CA ALA A 132 -5.02 -4.64 21.59
C ALA A 132 -4.57 -3.21 21.30
N PHE A 133 -4.24 -2.89 20.04
CA PHE A 133 -3.89 -1.54 19.64
C PHE A 133 -5.08 -0.58 19.72
N ARG A 134 -6.27 -0.99 19.26
CA ARG A 134 -7.50 -0.17 19.36
C ARG A 134 -7.90 0.11 20.80
N ALA A 135 -7.70 -0.86 21.72
CA ALA A 135 -7.99 -0.69 23.13
C ALA A 135 -7.02 0.24 23.86
N ALA A 136 -5.75 0.26 23.44
CA ALA A 136 -4.69 1.11 24.02
C ALA A 136 -3.74 1.60 22.93
N PRO A 137 -4.15 2.63 22.14
CA PRO A 137 -3.26 3.24 21.15
C PRO A 137 -2.00 3.81 21.82
N LEU A 138 -0.88 3.76 21.09
CA LEU A 138 0.32 4.50 21.51
C LEU A 138 0.07 5.99 21.28
N SER A 139 0.33 6.76 22.31
CA SER A 139 0.26 8.23 22.30
C SER A 139 1.43 8.86 21.52
#